data_49640aa9ffc31a5675f7f5452245d88a
#
_entry.id   49640aa9ffc31a5675f7f5452245d88a
#
_cell.length_a   1.000
_cell.length_b   1.000
_cell.length_c   1.000
_cell.angle_alpha   90.00
_cell.angle_beta   90.00
_cell.angle_gamma   90.00
#
_symmetry.space_group_name_H-M   'P 1'
#
loop_
_entity.id
_entity.type
_entity.pdbx_description
1 polymer ?
#
loop_
_entity_poly.entity_id
_entity_poly.type
_entity_poly.pdbx_seq_one_letter_code
_entity_poly.pdbx_strand_id
1 'polypeptide(L)'
;MSWWLAGLIAGVAAYFADYFMWGKVFTKGMDLFVTPPPAGQPVNMGPMLGKSAVLSLIFGLLLAWLYRRFMLALWVSGGGPLAGMEFATVLWLPTIALSTLGSGIWYDRARPLLNATFWSWLVRMNVAGLVVGLLVK
;
A
#
# COMPACT_ATOMS: atom_id res chain seq x y z
N MET A 1 -6.48 -6.07 20.74
CA MET A 1 -7.30 -5.00 20.11
C MET A 1 -8.23 -5.62 19.09
N SER A 2 -9.41 -5.05 18.88
CA SER A 2 -10.31 -5.54 17.84
C SER A 2 -9.69 -5.40 16.46
N TRP A 3 -9.89 -6.38 15.58
CA TRP A 3 -9.29 -6.40 14.24
C TRP A 3 -9.65 -5.18 13.39
N TRP A 4 -10.88 -4.67 13.52
CA TRP A 4 -11.32 -3.50 12.76
C TRP A 4 -10.62 -2.22 13.21
N LEU A 5 -10.36 -2.04 14.51
CA LEU A 5 -9.60 -0.90 15.00
C LEU A 5 -8.13 -0.99 14.59
N ALA A 6 -7.54 -2.18 14.67
CA ALA A 6 -6.20 -2.45 14.14
C ALA A 6 -6.11 -2.14 12.65
N GLY A 7 -7.15 -2.51 11.89
CA GLY A 7 -7.26 -2.23 10.46
C GLY A 7 -7.32 -0.73 10.14
N LEU A 8 -8.07 0.05 10.91
CA LEU A 8 -8.11 1.50 10.74
C LEU A 8 -6.74 2.14 11.00
N ILE A 9 -6.06 1.75 12.09
CA ILE A 9 -4.72 2.25 12.41
C ILE A 9 -3.73 1.85 11.30
N ALA A 10 -3.79 0.62 10.83
CA ALA A 10 -2.97 0.13 9.72
C ALA A 10 -3.23 0.91 8.42
N GLY A 11 -4.49 1.24 8.13
CA GLY A 11 -4.87 2.06 6.99
C GLY A 11 -4.28 3.47 7.06
N VAL A 12 -4.30 4.10 8.23
CA VAL A 12 -3.67 5.41 8.46
C VAL A 12 -2.15 5.31 8.26
N ALA A 13 -1.51 4.31 8.84
CA ALA A 13 -0.06 4.10 8.68
C ALA A 13 0.30 3.85 7.20
N ALA A 14 -0.48 3.05 6.49
CA ALA A 14 -0.30 2.81 5.06
C ALA A 14 -0.47 4.09 4.22
N TYR A 15 -1.41 4.95 4.57
CA TYR A 15 -1.60 6.23 3.89
C TYR A 15 -0.37 7.13 4.01
N PHE A 16 0.21 7.24 5.20
CA PHE A 16 1.42 8.04 5.40
C PHE A 16 2.63 7.42 4.69
N ALA A 17 2.77 6.11 4.70
CA ALA A 17 3.82 5.41 3.97
C ALA A 17 3.72 5.69 2.46
N ASP A 18 2.52 5.60 1.91
CA ASP A 18 2.24 5.88 0.49
C ASP A 18 2.51 7.34 0.14
N TYR A 19 2.05 8.26 0.96
CA TYR A 19 2.33 9.69 0.80
C TYR A 19 3.84 9.99 0.79
N PHE A 20 4.60 9.35 1.69
CA PHE A 20 6.05 9.49 1.73
C PHE A 20 6.72 8.94 0.46
N MET A 21 6.33 7.73 0.02
CA MET A 21 6.92 7.10 -1.15
C MET A 21 6.67 7.91 -2.42
N TRP A 22 5.44 8.33 -2.67
CA TRP A 22 5.07 9.10 -3.86
C TRP A 22 5.48 10.57 -3.78
N GLY A 23 5.50 11.16 -2.60
CA GLY A 23 5.84 12.56 -2.39
C GLY A 23 7.34 12.85 -2.24
N LYS A 24 8.15 11.86 -1.87
CA LYS A 24 9.59 12.05 -1.57
C LYS A 24 10.51 11.13 -2.36
N VAL A 25 10.14 9.88 -2.54
CA VAL A 25 11.01 8.88 -3.17
C VAL A 25 10.81 8.83 -4.67
N PHE A 26 9.57 8.70 -5.14
CA PHE A 26 9.23 8.55 -6.56
C PHE A 26 8.59 9.82 -7.11
N THR A 27 9.37 10.89 -7.23
CA THR A 27 8.88 12.19 -7.74
C THR A 27 9.24 12.43 -9.21
N LYS A 28 10.36 11.87 -9.68
CA LYS A 28 10.86 12.12 -11.03
C LYS A 28 10.06 11.37 -12.07
N GLY A 29 9.61 12.09 -13.11
CA GLY A 29 8.92 11.50 -14.25
C GLY A 29 7.46 11.15 -14.00
N MET A 30 6.93 11.42 -12.82
CA MET A 30 5.53 11.15 -12.48
C MET A 30 4.56 12.15 -13.13
N ASP A 31 5.03 13.35 -13.47
CA ASP A 31 4.24 14.39 -14.13
C ASP A 31 3.66 13.93 -15.48
N LEU A 32 4.32 12.98 -16.14
CA LEU A 32 3.87 12.39 -17.40
C LEU A 32 2.57 11.58 -17.26
N PHE A 33 2.25 11.14 -16.06
CA PHE A 33 1.10 10.29 -15.76
C PHE A 33 -0.04 11.02 -15.06
N VAL A 34 0.16 12.29 -14.73
CA VAL A 34 -0.86 13.15 -14.09
C VAL A 34 -1.42 14.09 -15.12
N THR A 35 -2.75 14.16 -15.22
CA THR A 35 -3.42 15.16 -16.08
C THR A 35 -3.13 16.55 -15.54
N PRO A 36 -2.53 17.45 -16.33
CA PRO A 36 -2.27 18.81 -15.87
C PRO A 36 -3.60 19.55 -15.61
N PRO A 37 -3.63 20.44 -14.61
CA PRO A 37 -4.80 21.27 -14.37
C PRO A 37 -5.04 22.22 -15.57
N PRO A 38 -6.29 22.66 -15.78
CA PRO A 38 -6.57 23.68 -16.78
C PRO A 38 -5.72 24.93 -16.58
N ALA A 39 -5.32 25.57 -17.68
CA ALA A 39 -4.46 26.75 -17.64
C ALA A 39 -5.05 27.83 -16.72
N GLY A 40 -4.22 28.35 -15.79
CA GLY A 40 -4.60 29.38 -14.84
C GLY A 40 -5.34 28.90 -13.59
N GLN A 41 -5.56 27.59 -13.40
CA GLN A 41 -6.16 27.06 -12.19
C GLN A 41 -5.10 26.41 -11.28
N PRO A 42 -5.15 26.64 -9.95
CA PRO A 42 -4.27 25.94 -9.02
C PRO A 42 -4.65 24.47 -8.93
N VAL A 43 -3.65 23.59 -8.71
CA VAL A 43 -3.90 22.16 -8.47
C VAL A 43 -4.60 21.98 -7.14
N ASN A 44 -5.86 21.52 -7.17
CA ASN A 44 -6.58 21.17 -5.96
C ASN A 44 -6.35 19.68 -5.61
N MET A 45 -5.41 19.43 -4.71
CA MET A 45 -5.06 18.07 -4.25
C MET A 45 -6.04 17.51 -3.20
N GLY A 46 -6.89 18.36 -2.61
CA GLY A 46 -7.77 17.97 -1.50
C GLY A 46 -8.67 16.76 -1.80
N PRO A 47 -9.46 16.77 -2.89
CA PRO A 47 -10.31 15.63 -3.23
C PRO A 47 -9.53 14.34 -3.52
N MET A 48 -8.37 14.43 -4.14
CA MET A 48 -7.50 13.27 -4.43
C MET A 48 -6.95 12.66 -3.14
N LEU A 49 -6.45 13.49 -2.22
CA LEU A 49 -5.97 13.06 -0.92
C LEU A 49 -7.07 12.42 -0.08
N GLY A 50 -8.28 12.99 -0.11
CA GLY A 50 -9.44 12.43 0.58
C GLY A 50 -9.84 11.05 0.04
N LYS A 51 -9.91 10.88 -1.28
CA LYS A 51 -10.17 9.57 -1.91
C LYS A 51 -9.09 8.55 -1.56
N SER A 52 -7.83 8.95 -1.62
CA SER A 52 -6.71 8.09 -1.25
C SER A 52 -6.75 7.67 0.22
N ALA A 53 -7.12 8.57 1.13
CA ALA A 53 -7.30 8.26 2.54
C ALA A 53 -8.39 7.22 2.77
N VAL A 54 -9.56 7.39 2.14
CA VAL A 54 -10.66 6.42 2.22
C VAL A 54 -10.23 5.05 1.71
N LEU A 55 -9.58 4.99 0.55
CA LEU A 55 -9.07 3.73 0.01
C LEU A 55 -8.03 3.07 0.92
N SER A 56 -7.17 3.85 1.57
CA SER A 56 -6.20 3.34 2.55
C SER A 56 -6.86 2.77 3.80
N LEU A 57 -7.94 3.38 4.28
CA LEU A 57 -8.70 2.83 5.42
C LEU A 57 -9.38 1.51 5.05
N ILE A 58 -9.99 1.43 3.87
CA ILE A 58 -10.58 0.18 3.35
C ILE A 58 -9.51 -0.89 3.21
N PHE A 59 -8.36 -0.55 2.65
CA PHE A 59 -7.22 -1.45 2.52
C PHE A 59 -6.76 -2.00 3.88
N GLY A 60 -6.60 -1.15 4.88
CA GLY A 60 -6.19 -1.56 6.23
C GLY A 60 -7.22 -2.49 6.89
N LEU A 61 -8.51 -2.20 6.74
CA LEU A 61 -9.59 -3.06 7.25
C LEU A 61 -9.57 -4.45 6.58
N LEU A 62 -9.45 -4.50 5.27
CA LEU A 62 -9.37 -5.75 4.52
C LEU A 62 -8.13 -6.56 4.90
N LEU A 63 -6.98 -5.89 5.02
CA LEU A 63 -5.74 -6.55 5.42
C LEU A 63 -5.84 -7.16 6.82
N ALA A 64 -6.39 -6.43 7.78
CA ALA A 64 -6.56 -6.92 9.15
C ALA A 64 -7.58 -8.08 9.22
N TRP A 65 -8.65 -8.01 8.43
CA TRP A 65 -9.64 -9.09 8.34
C TRP A 65 -9.01 -10.36 7.74
N LEU A 66 -8.26 -10.24 6.65
CA LEU A 66 -7.55 -11.36 6.02
C LEU A 66 -6.48 -11.94 6.96
N TYR A 67 -5.67 -11.08 7.58
CA TYR A 67 -4.65 -11.53 8.53
C TYR A 67 -5.25 -12.39 9.63
N ARG A 68 -6.33 -11.94 10.25
CA ARG A 68 -7.03 -12.70 11.29
C ARG A 68 -7.48 -14.09 10.82
N ARG A 69 -7.82 -14.23 9.53
CA ARG A 69 -8.27 -15.52 8.95
C ARG A 69 -7.11 -16.46 8.65
N PHE A 70 -5.96 -15.93 8.27
CA PHE A 70 -4.83 -16.72 7.76
C PHE A 70 -3.61 -16.73 8.67
N MET A 71 -3.64 -16.05 9.82
CA MET A 71 -2.48 -15.94 10.72
C MET A 71 -1.94 -17.29 11.22
N LEU A 72 -2.77 -18.32 11.27
CA LEU A 72 -2.35 -19.68 11.68
C LEU A 72 -1.61 -20.44 10.59
N ALA A 73 -1.67 -19.99 9.34
CA ALA A 73 -0.99 -20.61 8.21
C ALA A 73 0.38 -19.98 7.92
N LEU A 74 0.79 -18.97 8.69
CA LEU A 74 2.07 -18.28 8.50
C LEU A 74 3.24 -19.11 9.08
N TRP A 75 4.41 -18.96 8.50
CA TRP A 75 5.64 -19.60 8.99
C TRP A 75 6.10 -19.00 10.32
N VAL A 76 5.93 -17.70 10.49
CA VAL A 76 6.19 -17.04 11.77
C VAL A 76 5.05 -17.36 12.74
N SER A 77 5.27 -18.38 13.57
CA SER A 77 4.32 -18.81 14.58
C SER A 77 4.19 -17.80 15.72
N GLY A 78 2.99 -17.71 16.30
CA GLY A 78 2.74 -16.89 17.47
C GLY A 78 2.28 -15.47 17.20
N GLY A 79 2.12 -15.06 15.95
CA GLY A 79 1.67 -13.71 15.59
C GLY A 79 2.78 -12.67 15.76
N GLY A 80 2.38 -11.41 15.92
CA GLY A 80 3.30 -10.29 16.11
C GLY A 80 3.70 -9.58 14.82
N PRO A 81 4.57 -8.56 14.91
CA PRO A 81 4.87 -7.68 13.78
C PRO A 81 5.48 -8.41 12.58
N LEU A 82 6.35 -9.38 12.84
CA LEU A 82 7.00 -10.17 11.77
C LEU A 82 6.00 -11.07 11.03
N ALA A 83 5.04 -11.66 11.73
CA ALA A 83 3.98 -12.45 11.10
C ALA A 83 3.08 -11.56 10.22
N GLY A 84 2.77 -10.34 10.68
CA GLY A 84 2.02 -9.37 9.88
C GLY A 84 2.78 -8.92 8.63
N MET A 85 4.09 -8.71 8.72
CA MET A 85 4.93 -8.38 7.57
C MET A 85 5.08 -9.56 6.60
N GLU A 86 5.23 -10.78 7.11
CA GLU A 86 5.24 -12.00 6.30
C GLU A 86 3.95 -12.12 5.50
N PHE A 87 2.81 -11.99 6.18
CA PHE A 87 1.49 -12.05 5.54
C PHE A 87 1.34 -10.99 4.43
N ALA A 88 1.73 -9.75 4.72
CA ALA A 88 1.69 -8.65 3.75
C ALA A 88 2.56 -8.93 2.53
N THR A 89 3.77 -9.45 2.73
CA THR A 89 4.71 -9.79 1.64
C THR A 89 4.19 -10.96 0.81
N VAL A 90 3.64 -11.99 1.44
CA VAL A 90 3.03 -13.14 0.75
C VAL A 90 1.84 -12.70 -0.11
N LEU A 91 1.02 -11.76 0.36
CA LEU A 91 -0.05 -11.20 -0.46
C LEU A 91 0.46 -10.30 -1.59
N TRP A 92 1.46 -9.48 -1.32
CA TRP A 92 2.04 -8.57 -2.30
C TRP A 92 2.66 -9.30 -3.48
N LEU A 93 3.32 -10.42 -3.23
CA LEU A 93 4.07 -11.16 -4.24
C LEU A 93 3.19 -11.59 -5.44
N PRO A 94 2.10 -12.34 -5.28
CA PRO A 94 1.26 -12.79 -6.40
C PRO A 94 0.37 -11.68 -6.97
N THR A 95 0.01 -10.67 -6.20
CA THR A 95 -0.94 -9.64 -6.61
C THR A 95 -0.27 -8.45 -7.28
N ILE A 96 0.65 -7.80 -6.59
CA ILE A 96 1.27 -6.56 -7.06
C ILE A 96 2.60 -6.83 -7.77
N ALA A 97 3.49 -7.65 -7.19
CA ALA A 97 4.82 -7.85 -7.73
C ALA A 97 4.77 -8.51 -9.11
N LEU A 98 4.10 -9.63 -9.25
CA LEU A 98 4.00 -10.32 -10.55
C LEU A 98 3.21 -9.51 -11.57
N SER A 99 2.16 -8.81 -11.14
CA SER A 99 1.37 -7.94 -12.03
C SER A 99 2.19 -6.78 -12.59
N THR A 100 2.97 -6.10 -11.74
CA THR A 100 3.82 -4.97 -12.19
C THR A 100 4.99 -5.45 -13.05
N LEU A 101 5.61 -6.57 -12.72
CA LEU A 101 6.66 -7.17 -13.54
C LEU A 101 6.12 -7.61 -14.91
N GLY A 102 4.96 -8.28 -14.93
CA GLY A 102 4.29 -8.68 -16.17
C GLY A 102 3.93 -7.49 -17.05
N SER A 103 3.37 -6.43 -16.45
CA SER A 103 3.07 -5.20 -17.18
C SER A 103 4.32 -4.52 -17.73
N GLY A 104 5.45 -4.59 -17.03
CA GLY A 104 6.73 -4.03 -17.47
C GLY A 104 7.31 -4.70 -18.72
N ILE A 105 6.92 -5.93 -19.05
CA ILE A 105 7.30 -6.62 -20.29
C ILE A 105 6.66 -5.95 -21.50
N TRP A 106 5.42 -5.49 -21.40
CA TRP A 106 4.64 -4.96 -22.51
C TRP A 106 4.66 -3.43 -22.59
N TYR A 107 4.87 -2.74 -21.48
CA TYR A 107 4.72 -1.29 -21.36
C TYR A 107 6.03 -0.60 -20.95
N ASP A 108 7.01 -0.58 -21.86
CA ASP A 108 8.33 0.01 -21.60
C ASP A 108 8.27 1.47 -21.13
N ARG A 109 7.38 2.26 -21.72
CA ARG A 109 7.22 3.68 -21.35
C ARG A 109 6.67 3.90 -19.96
N ALA A 110 5.95 2.91 -19.41
CA ALA A 110 5.39 2.96 -18.07
C ALA A 110 6.34 2.42 -17.00
N ARG A 111 7.54 1.98 -17.32
CA ARG A 111 8.51 1.42 -16.36
C ARG A 111 8.74 2.28 -15.11
N PRO A 112 8.89 3.62 -15.19
CA PRO A 112 9.05 4.43 -13.99
C PRO A 112 7.86 4.33 -13.04
N LEU A 113 6.63 4.36 -13.60
CA LEU A 113 5.40 4.21 -12.83
C LEU A 113 5.27 2.80 -12.24
N LEU A 114 5.55 1.77 -13.03
CA LEU A 114 5.48 0.38 -12.58
C LEU A 114 6.51 0.10 -11.48
N ASN A 115 7.72 0.60 -11.61
CA ASN A 115 8.76 0.49 -10.59
C ASN A 115 8.36 1.22 -9.29
N ALA A 116 7.83 2.43 -9.41
CA ALA A 116 7.32 3.17 -8.28
C ALA A 116 6.15 2.43 -7.59
N THR A 117 5.23 1.86 -8.35
CA THR A 117 4.11 1.05 -7.85
C THR A 117 4.62 -0.19 -7.12
N PHE A 118 5.57 -0.92 -7.72
CA PHE A 118 6.15 -2.13 -7.11
C PHE A 118 6.69 -1.88 -5.70
N TRP A 119 7.58 -0.89 -5.57
CA TRP A 119 8.23 -0.59 -4.30
C TRP A 119 7.30 0.12 -3.31
N SER A 120 6.47 1.05 -3.76
CA SER A 120 5.52 1.75 -2.89
C SER A 120 4.53 0.79 -2.25
N TRP A 121 4.01 -0.16 -3.01
CA TRP A 121 3.11 -1.17 -2.46
C TRP A 121 3.81 -2.14 -1.51
N LEU A 122 5.06 -2.52 -1.77
CA LEU A 122 5.82 -3.34 -0.83
C LEU A 122 5.96 -2.65 0.52
N VAL A 123 6.39 -1.39 0.53
CA VAL A 123 6.54 -0.60 1.76
C VAL A 123 5.20 -0.41 2.45
N ARG A 124 4.19 0.02 1.72
CA ARG A 124 2.84 0.26 2.25
C ARG A 124 2.25 -0.98 2.89
N MET A 125 2.32 -2.12 2.21
CA MET A 125 1.78 -3.38 2.73
C MET A 125 2.55 -3.87 3.96
N ASN A 126 3.88 -3.75 3.98
CA ASN A 126 4.67 -4.14 5.13
C ASN A 126 4.46 -3.24 6.35
N VAL A 127 4.31 -1.92 6.15
CA VAL A 127 3.94 -0.99 7.23
C VAL A 127 2.57 -1.35 7.82
N ALA A 128 1.58 -1.57 6.97
CA ALA A 128 0.24 -1.98 7.41
C ALA A 128 0.27 -3.37 8.07
N GLY A 129 1.00 -4.31 7.51
CA GLY A 129 1.17 -5.66 8.05
C GLY A 129 1.82 -5.66 9.43
N LEU A 130 2.87 -4.86 9.62
CA LEU A 130 3.51 -4.66 10.92
C LEU A 130 2.50 -4.18 11.97
N VAL A 131 1.70 -3.16 11.64
CA VAL A 131 0.68 -2.61 12.54
C VAL A 131 -0.38 -3.65 12.86
N VAL A 132 -0.88 -4.36 11.85
CA VAL A 132 -1.88 -5.43 12.04
C VAL A 132 -1.32 -6.55 12.92
N GLY A 133 -0.10 -7.00 12.65
CA GLY A 133 0.56 -8.05 13.44
C GLY A 133 0.80 -7.66 14.89
N LEU A 134 1.06 -6.38 15.16
CA LEU A 134 1.21 -5.87 16.53
C LEU A 134 -0.12 -5.80 17.29
N LEU A 135 -1.20 -5.44 16.61
CA LEU A 135 -2.46 -5.05 17.24
C LEU A 135 -3.54 -6.15 17.24
N VAL A 136 -3.51 -7.04 16.24
CA VAL A 136 -4.44 -8.19 16.16
C VAL A 136 -3.84 -9.35 16.95
N LYS A 137 -4.58 -9.78 17.96
CA LYS A 137 -4.26 -10.94 18.79
C LYS A 137 -5.32 -12.01 18.61
#